data_609fc0542fd00189619a5271aa2ffb8a
#
_entry.id   609fc0542fd00189619a5271aa2ffb8a
#
_cell.length_a   1.000
_cell.length_b   1.000
_cell.length_c   1.000
_cell.angle_alpha   90.00
_cell.angle_beta   90.00
_cell.angle_gamma   90.00
#
_symmetry.space_group_name_H-M   'P 1'
#
loop_
_entity.id
_entity.type
_entity.pdbx_description
1 polymer ?
#
loop_
_entity_poly.entity_id
_entity_poly.type
_entity_poly.pdbx_seq_one_letter_code
_entity_poly.pdbx_strand_id
1 'polypeptide(L)'
;MKKYFFLFFIYLFSSFCFLDSEVEDFVNAQHEEIFNFLNDNEDRFAEDKDLFLKEFEERFSKLIPPEEISKRVMGKKIFTSASKNQISRFNEKFKNTLLDSYSGALSNIEATNISIESHYHPNERMDLAVVQLNTEFSGRKFKLIYKMKKIKIEDSMKWRVVGIVLDGIDLVSLYRKQFATLVSNNDDNLDLAIESWSIEEDTLNLED
;
A
#
# COMPACT_ATOMS: atom_id res chain seq x y z
N MET A 1 -16.06 61.21 -23.28
CA MET A 1 -14.92 60.31 -23.15
C MET A 1 -14.79 59.81 -21.71
N LYS A 2 -15.45 58.74 -21.32
CA LYS A 2 -15.32 58.05 -20.02
C LYS A 2 -16.30 56.86 -20.01
N LYS A 3 -16.00 55.76 -20.79
CA LYS A 3 -16.85 54.55 -20.76
C LYS A 3 -16.08 53.23 -21.02
N TYR A 4 -14.75 53.20 -20.98
CA TYR A 4 -13.99 51.96 -21.30
C TYR A 4 -13.03 51.49 -20.21
N PHE A 5 -13.21 51.86 -18.96
CA PHE A 5 -12.27 51.50 -17.87
C PHE A 5 -12.82 50.40 -16.93
N PHE A 6 -13.98 49.82 -17.24
CA PHE A 6 -14.60 48.83 -16.29
C PHE A 6 -14.61 47.38 -16.82
N LEU A 7 -14.00 47.10 -17.97
CA LEU A 7 -14.03 45.77 -18.57
C LEU A 7 -12.71 44.97 -18.45
N PHE A 8 -11.70 45.51 -17.72
CA PHE A 8 -10.38 44.86 -17.63
C PHE A 8 -10.14 44.14 -16.28
N PHE A 9 -11.11 44.10 -15.37
CA PHE A 9 -10.90 43.55 -14.03
C PHE A 9 -11.60 42.21 -13.77
N ILE A 10 -12.24 41.60 -14.77
CA ILE A 10 -12.97 40.33 -14.59
C ILE A 10 -12.15 39.10 -15.03
N TYR A 11 -10.92 39.29 -15.53
CA TYR A 11 -10.12 38.18 -16.07
C TYR A 11 -9.03 37.63 -15.12
N LEU A 12 -9.04 37.97 -13.81
CA LEU A 12 -7.99 37.58 -12.88
C LEU A 12 -8.45 36.67 -11.74
N PHE A 13 -9.63 36.08 -11.82
CA PHE A 13 -10.08 35.05 -10.86
C PHE A 13 -10.51 33.77 -11.58
N SER A 14 -9.77 33.30 -12.57
CA SER A 14 -9.69 31.86 -12.78
C SER A 14 -8.78 31.35 -11.67
N SER A 15 -9.37 31.11 -10.51
CA SER A 15 -8.81 30.20 -9.52
C SER A 15 -8.55 28.89 -10.26
N PHE A 16 -7.31 28.68 -10.64
CA PHE A 16 -6.80 27.38 -10.99
C PHE A 16 -7.04 26.52 -9.75
N CYS A 17 -8.20 25.89 -9.65
CA CYS A 17 -8.33 24.66 -8.92
C CYS A 17 -7.39 23.68 -9.65
N PHE A 18 -6.12 23.66 -9.27
CA PHE A 18 -5.29 22.51 -9.48
C PHE A 18 -5.97 21.41 -8.66
N LEU A 19 -6.86 20.66 -9.34
CA LEU A 19 -7.23 19.36 -8.82
C LEU A 19 -5.91 18.63 -8.69
N ASP A 20 -5.49 18.34 -7.47
CA ASP A 20 -4.31 17.51 -7.24
C ASP A 20 -4.67 16.06 -7.58
N SER A 21 -4.73 15.78 -8.89
CA SER A 21 -4.99 14.42 -9.40
C SER A 21 -3.75 13.53 -9.32
N GLU A 22 -2.57 14.10 -8.98
CA GLU A 22 -1.30 13.36 -9.01
C GLU A 22 -1.34 12.05 -8.22
N VAL A 23 -1.99 12.05 -7.04
CA VAL A 23 -2.10 10.85 -6.22
C VAL A 23 -3.09 9.84 -6.80
N GLU A 24 -4.21 10.29 -7.37
CA GLU A 24 -5.19 9.42 -8.03
C GLU A 24 -4.63 8.82 -9.30
N ASP A 25 -3.98 9.65 -10.15
CA ASP A 25 -3.33 9.21 -11.38
C ASP A 25 -2.27 8.16 -11.08
N PHE A 26 -1.47 8.35 -10.00
CA PHE A 26 -0.50 7.38 -9.56
C PHE A 26 -1.16 6.06 -9.14
N VAL A 27 -2.19 6.10 -8.28
CA VAL A 27 -2.88 4.88 -7.79
C VAL A 27 -3.53 4.14 -8.96
N ASN A 28 -4.22 4.84 -9.86
CA ASN A 28 -4.86 4.23 -11.03
C ASN A 28 -3.83 3.56 -11.94
N ALA A 29 -2.71 4.24 -12.24
CA ALA A 29 -1.65 3.68 -13.10
C ALA A 29 -1.01 2.42 -12.49
N GLN A 30 -0.80 2.41 -11.16
CA GLN A 30 -0.24 1.22 -10.48
C GLN A 30 -1.26 0.07 -10.43
N HIS A 31 -2.54 0.35 -10.21
CA HIS A 31 -3.59 -0.67 -10.27
C HIS A 31 -3.69 -1.25 -11.68
N GLU A 32 -3.71 -0.41 -12.71
CA GLU A 32 -3.74 -0.88 -14.10
C GLU A 32 -2.56 -1.80 -14.43
N GLU A 33 -1.33 -1.42 -14.03
CA GLU A 33 -0.14 -2.25 -14.24
C GLU A 33 -0.26 -3.62 -13.54
N ILE A 34 -0.75 -3.64 -12.29
CA ILE A 34 -0.93 -4.86 -11.51
C ILE A 34 -2.03 -5.74 -12.12
N PHE A 35 -3.20 -5.18 -12.44
CA PHE A 35 -4.32 -5.95 -12.97
C PHE A 35 -4.04 -6.48 -14.38
N ASN A 36 -3.40 -5.70 -15.25
CA ASN A 36 -2.98 -6.19 -16.56
C ASN A 36 -2.02 -7.37 -16.41
N PHE A 37 -1.05 -7.29 -15.49
CA PHE A 37 -0.15 -8.40 -15.22
C PHE A 37 -0.91 -9.65 -14.73
N LEU A 38 -1.85 -9.51 -13.79
CA LEU A 38 -2.64 -10.63 -13.27
C LEU A 38 -3.48 -11.28 -14.38
N ASN A 39 -4.17 -10.49 -15.19
CA ASN A 39 -5.02 -10.98 -16.29
C ASN A 39 -4.18 -11.67 -17.38
N ASP A 40 -3.03 -11.09 -17.75
CA ASP A 40 -2.18 -11.63 -18.82
C ASP A 40 -1.42 -12.90 -18.39
N ASN A 41 -1.38 -13.21 -17.10
CA ASN A 41 -0.59 -14.31 -16.53
C ASN A 41 -1.41 -15.23 -15.61
N GLU A 42 -2.73 -15.32 -15.80
CA GLU A 42 -3.62 -16.16 -15.00
C GLU A 42 -3.16 -17.62 -14.91
N ASP A 43 -2.79 -18.23 -16.05
CA ASP A 43 -2.33 -19.62 -16.11
C ASP A 43 -0.91 -19.80 -15.53
N ARG A 44 -0.06 -18.76 -15.56
CA ARG A 44 1.35 -18.85 -15.13
C ARG A 44 1.53 -19.10 -13.64
N PHE A 45 0.57 -18.70 -12.80
CA PHE A 45 0.63 -19.01 -11.37
C PHE A 45 0.66 -20.53 -11.12
N ALA A 46 -0.08 -21.31 -11.91
CA ALA A 46 -0.10 -22.76 -11.81
C ALA A 46 1.13 -23.42 -12.45
N GLU A 47 1.72 -22.80 -13.49
CA GLU A 47 2.86 -23.35 -14.24
C GLU A 47 4.21 -23.04 -13.56
N ASP A 48 4.44 -21.80 -13.11
CA ASP A 48 5.67 -21.34 -12.45
C ASP A 48 5.36 -20.28 -11.40
N LYS A 49 4.95 -20.74 -10.22
CA LYS A 49 4.59 -19.88 -9.09
C LYS A 49 5.71 -18.92 -8.69
N ASP A 50 6.95 -19.38 -8.66
CA ASP A 50 8.08 -18.59 -8.17
C ASP A 50 8.39 -17.41 -9.11
N LEU A 51 8.37 -17.65 -10.41
CA LEU A 51 8.57 -16.61 -11.41
C LEU A 51 7.40 -15.63 -11.40
N PHE A 52 6.15 -16.12 -11.31
CA PHE A 52 4.96 -15.29 -11.20
C PHE A 52 5.03 -14.36 -9.99
N LEU A 53 5.32 -14.91 -8.80
CA LEU A 53 5.40 -14.11 -7.56
C LEU A 53 6.52 -13.07 -7.61
N LYS A 54 7.66 -13.40 -8.23
CA LYS A 54 8.75 -12.43 -8.43
C LYS A 54 8.34 -11.27 -9.32
N GLU A 55 7.71 -11.55 -10.45
CA GLU A 55 7.26 -10.53 -11.40
C GLU A 55 6.09 -9.69 -10.82
N PHE A 56 5.22 -10.31 -10.04
CA PHE A 56 4.17 -9.62 -9.28
C PHE A 56 4.78 -8.68 -8.25
N GLU A 57 5.77 -9.14 -7.46
CA GLU A 57 6.46 -8.34 -6.45
C GLU A 57 7.09 -7.08 -7.06
N GLU A 58 7.73 -7.19 -8.22
CA GLU A 58 8.35 -6.04 -8.91
C GLU A 58 7.34 -4.92 -9.21
N ARG A 59 6.10 -5.26 -9.52
CA ARG A 59 5.01 -4.31 -9.79
C ARG A 59 4.39 -3.80 -8.50
N PHE A 60 4.04 -4.72 -7.61
CA PHE A 60 3.39 -4.43 -6.35
C PHE A 60 4.23 -3.51 -5.47
N SER A 61 5.55 -3.69 -5.42
CA SER A 61 6.45 -2.87 -4.63
C SER A 61 6.56 -1.41 -5.11
N LYS A 62 6.17 -1.12 -6.35
CA LYS A 62 6.05 0.26 -6.83
C LYS A 62 4.89 1.00 -6.15
N LEU A 63 3.82 0.31 -5.82
CA LEU A 63 2.67 0.85 -5.08
C LEU A 63 2.90 0.76 -3.58
N ILE A 64 3.23 -0.44 -3.08
CA ILE A 64 3.37 -0.78 -1.66
C ILE A 64 4.79 -1.29 -1.42
N PRO A 65 5.75 -0.43 -1.02
CA PRO A 65 7.13 -0.86 -0.79
C PRO A 65 7.21 -1.72 0.48
N PRO A 66 7.59 -3.02 0.39
CA PRO A 66 7.62 -3.92 1.54
C PRO A 66 8.52 -3.41 2.67
N GLU A 67 9.63 -2.76 2.35
CA GLU A 67 10.58 -2.20 3.31
C GLU A 67 9.98 -1.07 4.17
N GLU A 68 9.17 -0.20 3.58
CA GLU A 68 8.50 0.87 4.32
C GLU A 68 7.37 0.34 5.20
N ILE A 69 6.69 -0.71 4.76
CA ILE A 69 5.65 -1.37 5.56
C ILE A 69 6.29 -2.15 6.72
N SER A 70 7.29 -2.99 6.47
CA SER A 70 7.96 -3.79 7.49
C SER A 70 8.58 -2.92 8.58
N LYS A 71 9.23 -1.81 8.21
CA LYS A 71 9.71 -0.80 9.16
C LYS A 71 8.62 -0.28 10.09
N ARG A 72 7.41 -0.05 9.55
CA ARG A 72 6.26 0.39 10.33
C ARG A 72 5.69 -0.70 11.21
N VAL A 73 5.74 -1.96 10.74
CA VAL A 73 5.36 -3.15 11.50
C VAL A 73 6.33 -3.39 12.64
N MET A 74 7.63 -3.30 12.44
CA MET A 74 8.61 -3.34 13.55
C MET A 74 8.36 -2.25 14.60
N GLY A 75 7.87 -1.09 14.16
CA GLY A 75 7.69 0.08 15.01
C GLY A 75 9.00 0.75 15.40
N LYS A 76 8.92 2.00 15.87
CA LYS A 76 10.11 2.84 16.10
C LYS A 76 11.11 2.20 17.09
N LYS A 77 10.60 1.66 18.22
CA LYS A 77 11.47 1.12 19.29
C LYS A 77 12.33 -0.03 18.76
N ILE A 78 11.70 -1.05 18.19
CA ILE A 78 12.39 -2.24 17.68
C ILE A 78 13.29 -1.86 16.50
N PHE A 79 12.77 -1.11 15.53
CA PHE A 79 13.52 -0.71 14.34
C PHE A 79 14.81 0.06 14.67
N THR A 80 14.79 0.96 15.67
CA THR A 80 15.99 1.73 16.05
C THR A 80 17.02 0.93 16.86
N SER A 81 16.62 -0.17 17.50
CA SER A 81 17.52 -1.06 18.23
C SER A 81 18.03 -2.23 17.40
N ALA A 82 17.35 -2.55 16.29
CA ALA A 82 17.70 -3.65 15.42
C ALA A 82 18.97 -3.37 14.60
N SER A 83 19.78 -4.40 14.39
CA SER A 83 20.89 -4.35 13.44
C SER A 83 20.40 -4.29 11.99
N LYS A 84 21.26 -3.84 11.07
CA LYS A 84 20.94 -3.85 9.63
C LYS A 84 20.59 -5.25 9.11
N ASN A 85 21.26 -6.29 9.63
CA ASN A 85 20.98 -7.67 9.26
C ASN A 85 19.59 -8.11 9.74
N GLN A 86 19.20 -7.80 10.97
CA GLN A 86 17.88 -8.10 11.50
C GLN A 86 16.77 -7.38 10.72
N ILE A 87 16.99 -6.10 10.35
CA ILE A 87 16.04 -5.35 9.53
C ILE A 87 15.90 -6.03 8.16
N SER A 88 16.99 -6.38 7.49
CA SER A 88 16.96 -7.06 6.19
C SER A 88 16.25 -8.42 6.27
N ARG A 89 16.55 -9.23 7.26
CA ARG A 89 15.91 -10.53 7.48
C ARG A 89 14.40 -10.40 7.73
N PHE A 90 14.02 -9.41 8.55
CA PHE A 90 12.61 -9.15 8.79
C PHE A 90 11.89 -8.67 7.53
N ASN A 91 12.49 -7.78 6.74
CA ASN A 91 11.90 -7.33 5.47
C ASN A 91 11.62 -8.50 4.54
N GLU A 92 12.60 -9.40 4.36
CA GLU A 92 12.43 -10.59 3.52
C GLU A 92 11.39 -11.56 4.09
N LYS A 93 11.46 -11.85 5.39
CA LYS A 93 10.51 -12.75 6.03
C LYS A 93 9.09 -12.21 5.96
N PHE A 94 8.90 -10.92 6.26
CA PHE A 94 7.60 -10.26 6.20
C PHE A 94 7.01 -10.28 4.78
N LYS A 95 7.81 -9.93 3.78
CA LYS A 95 7.43 -9.96 2.37
C LYS A 95 7.00 -11.35 1.93
N ASN A 96 7.85 -12.36 2.16
CA ASN A 96 7.57 -13.73 1.77
C ASN A 96 6.32 -14.28 2.47
N THR A 97 6.14 -13.98 3.75
CA THR A 97 4.94 -14.38 4.50
C THR A 97 3.68 -13.75 3.92
N LEU A 98 3.72 -12.46 3.51
CA LEU A 98 2.58 -11.83 2.84
C LEU A 98 2.27 -12.52 1.50
N LEU A 99 3.28 -12.75 0.67
CA LEU A 99 3.10 -13.40 -0.63
C LEU A 99 2.54 -14.83 -0.47
N ASP A 100 3.07 -15.61 0.47
CA ASP A 100 2.63 -16.98 0.72
C ASP A 100 1.18 -17.01 1.25
N SER A 101 0.83 -16.16 2.22
CA SER A 101 -0.50 -16.12 2.82
C SER A 101 -1.59 -15.65 1.82
N TYR A 102 -1.24 -14.79 0.87
CA TYR A 102 -2.21 -14.22 -0.06
C TYR A 102 -2.07 -14.75 -1.50
N SER A 103 -1.13 -15.66 -1.77
CA SER A 103 -0.94 -16.23 -3.11
C SER A 103 -2.18 -16.93 -3.66
N GLY A 104 -2.95 -17.61 -2.80
CA GLY A 104 -4.21 -18.23 -3.18
C GLY A 104 -5.28 -17.23 -3.60
N ALA A 105 -5.37 -16.08 -2.90
CA ALA A 105 -6.26 -15.00 -3.32
C ALA A 105 -5.80 -14.35 -4.63
N LEU A 106 -4.48 -14.21 -4.84
CA LEU A 106 -3.93 -13.65 -6.08
C LEU A 106 -4.22 -14.53 -7.30
N SER A 107 -4.26 -15.85 -7.15
CA SER A 107 -4.56 -16.80 -8.26
C SER A 107 -6.04 -16.81 -8.65
N ASN A 108 -6.94 -16.29 -7.80
CA ASN A 108 -8.39 -16.27 -8.03
C ASN A 108 -8.93 -14.83 -8.26
N ILE A 109 -8.05 -13.87 -8.50
CA ILE A 109 -8.48 -12.49 -8.81
C ILE A 109 -9.02 -12.46 -10.24
N GLU A 110 -10.32 -12.72 -10.39
CA GLU A 110 -11.08 -12.18 -11.52
C GLU A 110 -11.06 -10.65 -11.37
N ALA A 111 -10.83 -9.93 -12.47
CA ALA A 111 -10.64 -8.48 -12.51
C ALA A 111 -11.55 -7.76 -11.51
N THR A 112 -11.02 -7.46 -10.35
CA THR A 112 -11.75 -6.80 -9.27
C THR A 112 -11.98 -5.36 -9.68
N ASN A 113 -13.23 -4.93 -9.70
CA ASN A 113 -13.59 -3.54 -9.88
C ASN A 113 -13.09 -2.76 -8.66
N ILE A 114 -11.90 -2.19 -8.75
CA ILE A 114 -11.40 -1.23 -7.77
C ILE A 114 -11.55 0.17 -8.34
N SER A 115 -12.13 1.06 -7.56
CA SER A 115 -12.35 2.45 -7.97
C SER A 115 -12.05 3.40 -6.83
N ILE A 116 -11.44 4.55 -7.16
CA ILE A 116 -11.23 5.63 -6.19
C ILE A 116 -12.57 6.31 -5.93
N GLU A 117 -12.96 6.39 -4.67
CA GLU A 117 -14.14 7.12 -4.20
C GLU A 117 -13.79 8.59 -3.94
N SER A 118 -12.68 8.83 -3.26
CA SER A 118 -12.20 10.16 -2.90
C SER A 118 -10.75 10.14 -2.43
N HIS A 119 -10.12 11.32 -2.42
CA HIS A 119 -8.85 11.52 -1.71
C HIS A 119 -8.84 12.86 -0.96
N TYR A 120 -7.93 12.99 0.00
CA TYR A 120 -7.65 14.25 0.69
C TYR A 120 -6.23 14.28 1.26
N HIS A 121 -5.71 15.50 1.52
CA HIS A 121 -4.41 15.72 2.14
C HIS A 121 -4.58 16.04 3.63
N PRO A 122 -4.17 15.15 4.55
CA PRO A 122 -4.28 15.39 5.99
C PRO A 122 -3.48 16.62 6.41
N ASN A 123 -4.12 17.54 7.16
CA ASN A 123 -3.50 18.78 7.65
C ASN A 123 -2.86 19.63 6.54
N GLU A 124 -3.44 19.65 5.34
CA GLU A 124 -2.94 20.37 4.14
C GLU A 124 -1.51 19.98 3.71
N ARG A 125 -1.05 18.80 4.12
CA ARG A 125 0.28 18.29 3.78
C ARG A 125 0.27 17.61 2.42
N MET A 126 0.83 18.27 1.42
CA MET A 126 0.91 17.79 0.03
C MET A 126 1.88 16.61 -0.19
N ASP A 127 2.63 16.19 0.85
CA ASP A 127 3.45 14.99 0.86
C ASP A 127 2.73 13.77 1.49
N LEU A 128 1.51 13.96 1.99
CA LEU A 128 0.64 12.92 2.53
C LEU A 128 -0.70 12.95 1.81
N ALA A 129 -1.29 11.78 1.58
CA ALA A 129 -2.66 11.66 1.11
C ALA A 129 -3.35 10.45 1.76
N VAL A 130 -4.68 10.52 1.84
CA VAL A 130 -5.55 9.40 2.14
C VAL A 130 -6.43 9.19 0.94
N VAL A 131 -6.35 8.01 0.33
CA VAL A 131 -7.16 7.63 -0.84
C VAL A 131 -8.15 6.56 -0.39
N GLN A 132 -9.44 6.84 -0.56
CA GLN A 132 -10.52 5.91 -0.27
C GLN A 132 -10.94 5.20 -1.56
N LEU A 133 -11.03 3.89 -1.48
CA LEU A 133 -11.36 3.06 -2.62
C LEU A 133 -12.50 2.11 -2.26
N ASN A 134 -13.35 1.85 -3.23
CA ASN A 134 -14.31 0.76 -3.20
C ASN A 134 -13.74 -0.39 -4.04
N THR A 135 -13.79 -1.59 -3.51
CA THR A 135 -13.40 -2.80 -4.23
C THR A 135 -14.44 -3.90 -4.01
N GLU A 136 -14.50 -4.83 -4.94
CA GLU A 136 -15.36 -5.99 -4.85
C GLU A 136 -14.52 -7.25 -5.11
N PHE A 137 -14.63 -8.21 -4.21
CA PHE A 137 -13.96 -9.50 -4.33
C PHE A 137 -14.97 -10.61 -3.99
N SER A 138 -15.10 -11.61 -4.84
CA SER A 138 -16.05 -12.72 -4.69
C SER A 138 -17.50 -12.26 -4.41
N GLY A 139 -17.93 -11.16 -5.06
CA GLY A 139 -19.28 -10.59 -4.89
C GLY A 139 -19.49 -9.80 -3.59
N ARG A 140 -18.49 -9.70 -2.72
CA ARG A 140 -18.52 -8.89 -1.50
C ARG A 140 -17.80 -7.57 -1.70
N LYS A 141 -18.41 -6.47 -1.26
CA LYS A 141 -17.84 -5.13 -1.35
C LYS A 141 -17.04 -4.82 -0.10
N PHE A 142 -15.85 -4.23 -0.32
CA PHE A 142 -14.94 -3.81 0.73
C PHE A 142 -14.61 -2.34 0.60
N LYS A 143 -14.43 -1.67 1.74
CA LYS A 143 -13.81 -0.34 1.80
C LYS A 143 -12.32 -0.47 2.05
N LEU A 144 -11.54 0.04 1.10
CA LEU A 144 -10.09 0.03 1.18
C LEU A 144 -9.61 1.49 1.30
N ILE A 145 -8.71 1.75 2.24
CA ILE A 145 -8.12 3.08 2.42
C ILE A 145 -6.61 2.94 2.34
N TYR A 146 -6.00 3.67 1.41
CA TYR A 146 -4.55 3.84 1.35
C TYR A 146 -4.12 5.09 2.10
N LYS A 147 -3.17 4.93 3.03
CA LYS A 147 -2.41 6.03 3.61
C LYS A 147 -1.17 6.20 2.74
N MET A 148 -1.10 7.31 2.02
CA MET A 148 -0.07 7.59 1.02
C MET A 148 0.96 8.58 1.56
N LYS A 149 2.21 8.43 1.10
CA LYS A 149 3.28 9.38 1.39
C LYS A 149 4.20 9.52 0.17
N LYS A 150 4.67 10.74 -0.10
CA LYS A 150 5.78 10.98 -1.03
C LYS A 150 7.09 10.55 -0.38
N ILE A 151 7.78 9.61 -1.01
CA ILE A 151 9.08 9.09 -0.56
C ILE A 151 10.12 9.46 -1.60
N LYS A 152 11.31 9.87 -1.13
CA LYS A 152 12.43 10.15 -2.03
C LYS A 152 12.98 8.83 -2.58
N ILE A 153 12.93 8.69 -3.91
CA ILE A 153 13.51 7.57 -4.65
C ILE A 153 14.43 8.19 -5.68
N GLU A 154 15.71 7.88 -5.56
CA GLU A 154 16.76 8.56 -6.34
C GLU A 154 16.64 10.10 -6.16
N ASP A 155 16.44 10.86 -7.22
CA ASP A 155 16.35 12.32 -7.19
C ASP A 155 14.92 12.85 -7.25
N SER A 156 13.90 11.98 -7.13
CA SER A 156 12.50 12.39 -7.22
C SER A 156 11.67 11.95 -6.01
N MET A 157 10.62 12.73 -5.71
CA MET A 157 9.59 12.37 -4.73
C MET A 157 8.49 11.59 -5.43
N LYS A 158 8.21 10.37 -4.98
CA LYS A 158 7.19 9.49 -5.57
C LYS A 158 6.18 9.05 -4.52
N TRP A 159 4.92 9.03 -4.90
CA TRP A 159 3.87 8.48 -4.05
C TRP A 159 4.09 7.00 -3.74
N ARG A 160 3.80 6.61 -2.49
CA ARG A 160 3.83 5.21 -2.03
C ARG A 160 2.76 5.01 -0.98
N VAL A 161 2.15 3.84 -0.99
CA VAL A 161 1.28 3.38 0.10
C VAL A 161 2.15 3.03 1.30
N VAL A 162 1.86 3.63 2.44
CA VAL A 162 2.59 3.41 3.70
C VAL A 162 1.68 2.89 4.82
N GLY A 163 0.43 2.64 4.52
CA GLY A 163 -0.55 2.03 5.41
C GLY A 163 -1.81 1.67 4.65
N ILE A 164 -2.46 0.61 5.08
CA ILE A 164 -3.68 0.07 4.47
C ILE A 164 -4.70 -0.14 5.59
N VAL A 165 -5.93 0.32 5.33
CA VAL A 165 -7.09 0.00 6.18
C VAL A 165 -8.10 -0.74 5.30
N LEU A 166 -8.48 -1.93 5.70
CA LEU A 166 -9.48 -2.77 5.03
C LEU A 166 -10.67 -2.95 5.97
N ASP A 167 -11.84 -2.49 5.56
CA ASP A 167 -13.09 -2.51 6.36
C ASP A 167 -12.91 -2.02 7.81
N GLY A 168 -12.12 -0.96 7.99
CA GLY A 168 -11.85 -0.35 9.29
C GLY A 168 -10.66 -0.97 10.05
N ILE A 169 -10.08 -2.07 9.59
CA ILE A 169 -8.91 -2.71 10.19
C ILE A 169 -7.63 -2.11 9.60
N ASP A 170 -6.84 -1.40 10.42
CA ASP A 170 -5.50 -0.92 10.03
C ASP A 170 -4.50 -2.07 10.07
N LEU A 171 -4.15 -2.60 8.89
CA LEU A 171 -3.31 -3.79 8.74
C LEU A 171 -1.89 -3.57 9.29
N VAL A 172 -1.32 -2.40 9.10
CA VAL A 172 0.02 -2.09 9.65
C VAL A 172 0.01 -2.09 11.17
N SER A 173 -1.04 -1.54 11.78
CA SER A 173 -1.20 -1.51 13.23
C SER A 173 -1.46 -2.91 13.80
N LEU A 174 -2.22 -3.73 13.08
CA LEU A 174 -2.50 -5.11 13.42
C LEU A 174 -1.20 -5.94 13.43
N TYR A 175 -0.47 -5.96 12.32
CA TYR A 175 0.80 -6.69 12.23
C TYR A 175 1.86 -6.17 13.21
N ARG A 176 1.87 -4.87 13.50
CA ARG A 176 2.75 -4.31 14.54
C ARG A 176 2.45 -4.89 15.92
N LYS A 177 1.19 -5.05 16.28
CA LYS A 177 0.81 -5.67 17.56
C LYS A 177 1.23 -7.13 17.60
N GLN A 178 0.98 -7.89 16.54
CA GLN A 178 1.39 -9.29 16.42
C GLN A 178 2.91 -9.43 16.56
N PHE A 179 3.70 -8.62 15.84
CA PHE A 179 5.16 -8.67 15.93
C PHE A 179 5.68 -8.26 17.30
N ALA A 180 5.12 -7.19 17.91
CA ALA A 180 5.53 -6.78 19.26
C ALA A 180 5.22 -7.87 20.31
N THR A 181 4.08 -8.55 20.21
CA THR A 181 3.73 -9.69 21.06
C THR A 181 4.72 -10.84 20.84
N LEU A 182 5.07 -11.13 19.58
CA LEU A 182 6.03 -12.18 19.25
C LEU A 182 7.41 -11.89 19.82
N VAL A 183 7.90 -10.65 19.76
CA VAL A 183 9.16 -10.23 20.38
C VAL A 183 9.12 -10.43 21.89
N SER A 184 8.01 -10.02 22.55
CA SER A 184 7.83 -10.20 23.99
C SER A 184 7.79 -11.68 24.39
N ASN A 185 7.13 -12.52 23.62
CA ASN A 185 7.01 -13.97 23.88
C ASN A 185 8.33 -14.73 23.68
N ASN A 186 9.31 -14.11 22.99
CA ASN A 186 10.66 -14.64 22.80
C ASN A 186 11.69 -13.94 23.71
N ASP A 187 11.29 -13.45 24.89
CA ASP A 187 12.18 -12.78 25.87
C ASP A 187 12.96 -11.61 25.26
N ASP A 188 12.33 -10.80 24.41
CA ASP A 188 12.92 -9.71 23.63
C ASP A 188 14.04 -10.15 22.66
N ASN A 189 14.15 -11.46 22.38
CA ASN A 189 15.07 -11.99 21.38
C ASN A 189 14.52 -11.75 19.98
N LEU A 190 15.02 -10.68 19.34
CA LEU A 190 14.56 -10.25 18.03
C LEU A 190 14.83 -11.28 16.93
N ASP A 191 15.93 -12.04 17.01
CA ASP A 191 16.27 -13.06 16.01
C ASP A 191 15.27 -14.20 16.02
N LEU A 192 14.88 -14.69 17.21
CA LEU A 192 13.85 -15.71 17.36
C LEU A 192 12.47 -15.19 16.90
N ALA A 193 12.14 -13.95 17.24
CA ALA A 193 10.88 -13.34 16.79
C ALA A 193 10.81 -13.21 15.27
N ILE A 194 11.91 -12.83 14.61
CA ILE A 194 11.97 -12.76 13.14
C ILE A 194 11.80 -14.14 12.50
N GLU A 195 12.46 -15.15 13.05
CA GLU A 195 12.37 -16.53 12.54
C GLU A 195 10.96 -17.12 12.69
N SER A 196 10.28 -16.82 13.80
CA SER A 196 8.94 -17.30 14.13
C SER A 196 7.82 -16.47 13.49
N TRP A 197 8.16 -15.38 12.75
CA TRP A 197 7.14 -14.54 12.14
C TRP A 197 6.29 -15.31 11.14
N SER A 198 4.98 -15.28 11.34
CA SER A 198 3.96 -15.76 10.41
C SER A 198 2.74 -14.84 10.48
N ILE A 199 1.91 -14.87 9.46
CA ILE A 199 0.60 -14.22 9.49
C ILE A 199 -0.41 -15.30 9.88
N GLU A 200 -1.22 -15.01 10.89
CA GLU A 200 -2.33 -15.89 11.28
C GLU A 200 -3.40 -15.80 10.18
N GLU A 201 -3.77 -16.94 9.59
CA GLU A 201 -4.72 -17.03 8.47
C GLU A 201 -6.10 -16.47 8.81
N ASP A 202 -6.51 -16.53 10.09
CA ASP A 202 -7.79 -15.96 10.57
C ASP A 202 -7.82 -14.43 10.61
N THR A 203 -6.72 -13.75 10.24
CA THR A 203 -6.59 -12.30 10.40
C THR A 203 -7.46 -11.52 9.42
N LEU A 204 -7.71 -12.07 8.26
CA LEU A 204 -8.57 -11.51 7.20
C LEU A 204 -9.42 -12.65 6.62
N ASN A 205 -10.52 -12.99 7.28
CA ASN A 205 -11.52 -13.87 6.68
C ASN A 205 -12.18 -13.15 5.50
N LEU A 206 -11.56 -13.26 4.33
CA LEU A 206 -12.11 -12.75 3.06
C LEU A 206 -13.10 -13.74 2.43
N GLU A 207 -13.24 -14.95 3.01
CA GLU A 207 -14.00 -16.07 2.43
C GLU A 207 -15.41 -16.27 3.05
N ASP A 208 -15.82 -15.49 4.07
CA ASP A 208 -17.16 -15.62 4.71
C ASP A 208 -18.20 -14.61 4.18
#